data_43b8d37244e2f16784443b2cd4a4ad5f
#
_entry.id   43b8d37244e2f16784443b2cd4a4ad5f
#
_cell.length_a   1.000
_cell.length_b   1.000
_cell.length_c   1.000
_cell.angle_alpha   90.00
_cell.angle_beta   90.00
_cell.angle_gamma   90.00
#
_symmetry.space_group_name_H-M   'P 1'
#
loop_
_entity.id
_entity.type
_entity.pdbx_description
1 polymer ?
#
loop_
_entity_poly.entity_id
_entity_poly.type
_entity_poly.pdbx_seq_one_letter_code
_entity_poly.pdbx_strand_id
1 'polypeptide(L)'
;MKTLIPIMLSVLLFASPANAQQQFDHFSTGFDLDGAHQNVSCDRCHTGGIFEGTRAACAGCHSQIGTVLSTMKPPGHIASSEACAACHTTAAWSPIAYMDHTAVFGSCGTCHNGSLATG
;
A
#
# COMPACT_ATOMS: atom_id res chain seq x y z
N MET A 1 -32.19 -35.02 52.73
CA MET A 1 -31.72 -33.64 52.46
C MET A 1 -30.78 -33.69 51.27
N LYS A 2 -31.20 -33.21 50.08
CA LYS A 2 -30.38 -33.13 48.86
C LYS A 2 -29.89 -31.71 48.71
N THR A 3 -28.59 -31.50 48.88
CA THR A 3 -27.92 -30.23 48.71
C THR A 3 -27.67 -30.01 47.21
N LEU A 4 -28.34 -29.02 46.62
CA LEU A 4 -28.10 -28.54 45.26
C LEU A 4 -26.90 -27.59 45.29
N ILE A 5 -25.80 -27.96 44.63
CA ILE A 5 -24.63 -27.14 44.43
C ILE A 5 -24.92 -26.29 43.18
N PRO A 6 -24.94 -24.94 43.23
CA PRO A 6 -25.08 -24.11 42.03
C PRO A 6 -23.77 -24.13 41.24
N ILE A 7 -23.83 -24.59 40.01
CA ILE A 7 -22.73 -24.48 39.03
C ILE A 7 -22.70 -23.04 38.56
N MET A 8 -21.74 -22.28 39.05
CA MET A 8 -21.41 -20.95 38.54
C MET A 8 -20.76 -21.11 37.16
N LEU A 9 -21.53 -20.84 36.11
CA LEU A 9 -21.04 -20.80 34.73
C LEU A 9 -20.27 -19.49 34.53
N SER A 10 -18.95 -19.54 34.70
CA SER A 10 -18.05 -18.42 34.39
C SER A 10 -17.98 -18.23 32.89
N VAL A 11 -18.71 -17.24 32.36
CA VAL A 11 -18.58 -16.77 30.99
C VAL A 11 -17.29 -15.99 30.88
N LEU A 12 -16.24 -16.62 30.34
CA LEU A 12 -15.02 -15.95 29.91
C LEU A 12 -15.34 -15.11 28.67
N LEU A 13 -15.54 -13.81 28.86
CA LEU A 13 -15.57 -12.81 27.81
C LEU A 13 -14.16 -12.72 27.22
N PHE A 14 -13.93 -13.39 26.10
CA PHE A 14 -12.76 -13.13 25.26
C PHE A 14 -12.94 -11.74 24.64
N ALA A 15 -12.38 -10.73 25.29
CA ALA A 15 -12.18 -9.44 24.66
C ALA A 15 -11.20 -9.65 23.49
N SER A 16 -11.71 -9.69 22.25
CA SER A 16 -10.86 -9.62 21.06
C SER A 16 -10.03 -8.35 21.15
N PRO A 17 -8.72 -8.39 20.88
CA PRO A 17 -7.92 -7.19 20.79
C PRO A 17 -8.39 -6.40 19.55
N ALA A 18 -9.39 -5.55 19.76
CA ALA A 18 -9.89 -4.68 18.72
C ALA A 18 -8.84 -3.59 18.41
N ASN A 19 -8.21 -3.71 17.24
CA ASN A 19 -7.76 -2.57 16.46
C ASN A 19 -6.82 -1.54 17.11
N ALA A 20 -5.67 -1.99 17.64
CA ALA A 20 -4.55 -1.09 17.92
C ALA A 20 -4.02 -0.40 16.62
N GLN A 21 -4.29 -0.99 15.45
CA GLN A 21 -3.91 -0.48 14.14
C GLN A 21 -4.63 0.82 13.76
N GLN A 22 -5.85 1.05 14.25
CA GLN A 22 -6.64 2.24 13.89
C GLN A 22 -6.31 3.48 14.74
N GLN A 23 -5.45 3.35 15.73
CA GLN A 23 -5.11 4.47 16.63
C GLN A 23 -3.76 5.13 16.32
N PHE A 24 -2.94 4.53 15.43
CA PHE A 24 -1.67 5.14 15.07
C PHE A 24 -1.84 6.02 13.82
N ASP A 25 -1.57 7.31 13.99
CA ASP A 25 -1.64 8.29 12.89
C ASP A 25 -0.35 8.27 12.07
N HIS A 26 -0.41 7.60 10.91
CA HIS A 26 0.70 7.55 9.96
C HIS A 26 0.95 8.88 9.26
N PHE A 27 -0.03 9.77 9.17
CA PHE A 27 0.15 11.09 8.58
C PHE A 27 1.27 11.86 9.28
N SER A 28 1.39 11.73 10.60
CA SER A 28 2.46 12.35 11.38
C SER A 28 3.86 11.83 11.05
N THR A 29 3.97 10.68 10.38
CA THR A 29 5.25 10.07 9.96
C THR A 29 5.69 10.47 8.56
N GLY A 30 4.87 11.23 7.83
CA GLY A 30 5.10 11.60 6.43
C GLY A 30 4.67 10.53 5.41
N PHE A 31 3.96 9.48 5.85
CA PHE A 31 3.35 8.48 4.97
C PHE A 31 1.91 8.22 5.41
N ASP A 32 0.96 8.83 4.71
CA ASP A 32 -0.46 8.61 4.96
C ASP A 32 -0.90 7.24 4.40
N LEU A 33 -1.67 6.50 5.19
CA LEU A 33 -2.29 5.25 4.74
C LEU A 33 -3.58 5.57 4.01
N ASP A 34 -3.46 5.89 2.73
CA ASP A 34 -4.59 6.15 1.85
C ASP A 34 -4.73 5.12 0.71
N GLY A 35 -5.86 5.16 0.01
CA GLY A 35 -6.14 4.27 -1.10
C GLY A 35 -5.95 2.80 -0.76
N ALA A 36 -5.16 2.09 -1.55
CA ALA A 36 -4.87 0.67 -1.35
C ALA A 36 -4.06 0.38 -0.08
N HIS A 37 -3.32 1.37 0.44
CA HIS A 37 -2.50 1.21 1.65
C HIS A 37 -3.33 1.14 2.94
N GLN A 38 -4.58 1.61 2.95
CA GLN A 38 -5.45 1.60 4.12
C GLN A 38 -5.71 0.20 4.69
N ASN A 39 -5.68 -0.81 3.82
CA ASN A 39 -6.01 -2.18 4.18
C ASN A 39 -4.78 -3.11 4.23
N VAL A 40 -3.58 -2.55 4.25
CA VAL A 40 -2.34 -3.31 4.33
C VAL A 40 -1.99 -3.56 5.80
N SER A 41 -1.64 -4.80 6.15
CA SER A 41 -1.23 -5.12 7.52
C SER A 41 0.14 -4.52 7.85
N CYS A 42 0.38 -4.24 9.13
CA CYS A 42 1.60 -3.57 9.62
C CYS A 42 2.88 -4.25 9.15
N ASP A 43 2.93 -5.58 9.18
CA ASP A 43 4.09 -6.41 8.85
C ASP A 43 4.48 -6.35 7.37
N ARG A 44 3.56 -5.91 6.50
CA ARG A 44 3.86 -5.70 5.07
C ARG A 44 4.84 -4.56 4.85
N CYS A 45 4.78 -3.54 5.68
CA CYS A 45 5.67 -2.38 5.62
C CYS A 45 6.76 -2.48 6.69
N HIS A 46 6.39 -2.93 7.89
CA HIS A 46 7.27 -3.04 9.05
C HIS A 46 7.74 -4.48 9.23
N THR A 47 8.56 -4.94 8.29
CA THR A 47 9.07 -6.32 8.28
C THR A 47 9.89 -6.63 9.52
N GLY A 48 9.57 -7.76 10.17
CA GLY A 48 10.24 -8.16 11.41
C GLY A 48 9.95 -7.26 12.61
N GLY A 49 8.90 -6.43 12.55
CA GLY A 49 8.54 -5.50 13.62
C GLY A 49 9.43 -4.25 13.70
N ILE A 50 10.18 -3.96 12.63
CA ILE A 50 11.02 -2.76 12.55
C ILE A 50 10.17 -1.60 12.04
N PHE A 51 9.91 -0.62 12.91
CA PHE A 51 9.07 0.54 12.60
C PHE A 51 9.89 1.74 12.13
N GLU A 52 11.11 1.91 12.64
CA GLU A 52 11.99 3.00 12.28
C GLU A 52 12.67 2.75 10.93
N GLY A 53 12.82 3.80 10.11
CA GLY A 53 13.51 3.75 8.84
C GLY A 53 12.72 3.09 7.70
N THR A 54 11.42 2.85 7.89
CA THR A 54 10.54 2.38 6.81
C THR A 54 10.48 3.43 5.70
N ARG A 55 10.67 3.00 4.44
CA ARG A 55 10.70 3.90 3.29
C ARG A 55 9.31 4.43 2.98
N ALA A 56 9.22 5.76 2.79
CA ALA A 56 7.97 6.44 2.44
C ALA A 56 7.81 6.69 0.93
N ALA A 57 8.89 6.64 0.14
CA ALA A 57 8.82 6.88 -1.29
C ALA A 57 8.25 5.65 -2.03
N CYS A 58 7.37 5.88 -3.01
CA CYS A 58 6.73 4.83 -3.81
C CYS A 58 7.75 3.82 -4.37
N ALA A 59 8.82 4.30 -4.99
CA ALA A 59 9.87 3.47 -5.56
C ALA A 59 10.64 2.64 -4.52
N GLY A 60 10.60 3.03 -3.25
CA GLY A 60 11.21 2.28 -2.16
C GLY A 60 10.61 0.88 -1.97
N CYS A 61 9.35 0.73 -2.38
CA CYS A 61 8.61 -0.53 -2.29
C CYS A 61 8.19 -1.06 -3.67
N HIS A 62 7.82 -0.18 -4.61
CA HIS A 62 7.25 -0.55 -5.91
C HIS A 62 8.24 -0.54 -7.08
N SER A 63 9.54 -0.39 -6.83
CA SER A 63 10.58 -0.57 -7.85
C SER A 63 10.91 -2.05 -8.08
N GLN A 64 11.66 -2.37 -9.14
CA GLN A 64 12.11 -3.74 -9.42
C GLN A 64 13.00 -4.33 -8.31
N ILE A 65 13.54 -3.49 -7.45
CA ILE A 65 14.37 -3.87 -6.30
C ILE A 65 13.58 -3.75 -4.98
N GLY A 66 12.27 -3.51 -5.06
CA GLY A 66 11.41 -3.33 -3.90
C GLY A 66 11.19 -4.61 -3.10
N THR A 67 10.42 -4.50 -2.05
CA THR A 67 10.08 -5.65 -1.22
C THR A 67 9.16 -6.60 -1.98
N VAL A 68 9.32 -7.90 -1.73
CA VAL A 68 8.57 -8.99 -2.40
C VAL A 68 7.05 -8.94 -2.21
N LEU A 69 6.54 -8.01 -1.44
CA LEU A 69 5.12 -7.95 -1.04
C LEU A 69 4.34 -6.82 -1.72
N SER A 70 5.00 -6.00 -2.54
CA SER A 70 4.37 -4.88 -3.26
C SER A 70 4.21 -5.17 -4.75
N THR A 71 3.26 -4.50 -5.39
CA THR A 71 3.14 -4.52 -6.86
C THR A 71 4.36 -3.85 -7.48
N MET A 72 5.13 -4.60 -8.25
CA MET A 72 6.39 -4.14 -8.83
C MET A 72 6.16 -3.39 -10.15
N LYS A 73 7.01 -2.40 -10.43
CA LYS A 73 7.10 -1.77 -11.76
C LYS A 73 7.53 -2.82 -12.79
N PRO A 74 6.69 -3.13 -13.80
CA PRO A 74 7.01 -4.18 -14.76
C PRO A 74 8.16 -3.76 -15.69
N PRO A 75 8.92 -4.71 -16.27
CA PRO A 75 10.00 -4.41 -17.20
C PRO A 75 9.58 -3.62 -18.44
N GLY A 76 8.34 -3.80 -18.90
CA GLY A 76 7.76 -3.07 -20.04
C GLY A 76 7.07 -1.75 -19.68
N HIS A 77 7.27 -1.24 -18.47
CA HIS A 77 6.71 0.04 -18.08
C HIS A 77 7.30 1.18 -18.94
N ILE A 78 6.47 2.16 -19.27
CA ILE A 78 6.91 3.39 -19.97
C ILE A 78 8.10 3.99 -19.23
N ALA A 79 9.15 4.36 -19.98
CA ALA A 79 10.33 4.98 -19.41
C ALA A 79 9.96 6.31 -18.75
N SER A 80 10.07 6.38 -17.46
CA SER A 80 9.62 7.51 -16.64
C SER A 80 10.54 7.74 -15.44
N SER A 81 10.45 8.94 -14.88
CA SER A 81 11.09 9.27 -13.61
C SER A 81 10.47 8.45 -12.45
N GLU A 82 11.05 8.59 -11.27
CA GLU A 82 10.52 8.01 -10.02
C GLU A 82 9.29 8.77 -9.47
N ALA A 83 8.79 9.78 -10.21
CA ALA A 83 7.58 10.52 -9.86
C ALA A 83 6.32 9.72 -10.22
N CYS A 84 6.11 8.59 -9.54
CA CYS A 84 5.01 7.66 -9.82
C CYS A 84 3.63 8.34 -9.76
N ALA A 85 3.45 9.30 -8.85
CA ALA A 85 2.24 10.09 -8.72
C ALA A 85 1.94 11.01 -9.91
N ALA A 86 2.87 11.16 -10.86
CA ALA A 86 2.65 11.87 -12.13
C ALA A 86 1.68 11.12 -13.06
N CYS A 87 1.39 9.86 -12.79
CA CYS A 87 0.49 9.03 -13.60
C CYS A 87 -0.46 8.18 -12.73
N HIS A 88 0.00 7.71 -11.59
CA HIS A 88 -0.71 6.77 -10.73
C HIS A 88 -1.27 7.45 -9.47
N THR A 89 -2.26 6.82 -8.88
CA THR A 89 -2.77 7.19 -7.56
C THR A 89 -2.59 6.03 -6.58
N THR A 90 -2.68 6.31 -5.30
CA THR A 90 -2.69 5.29 -4.24
C THR A 90 -3.90 4.36 -4.31
N ALA A 91 -4.98 4.78 -4.96
CA ALA A 91 -6.18 3.97 -5.13
C ALA A 91 -5.99 2.84 -6.17
N ALA A 92 -5.26 3.12 -7.25
CA ALA A 92 -5.03 2.14 -8.31
C ALA A 92 -3.81 2.49 -9.17
N TRP A 93 -3.07 1.46 -9.61
CA TRP A 93 -2.02 1.60 -10.62
C TRP A 93 -2.58 1.65 -12.04
N SER A 94 -3.71 0.99 -12.30
CA SER A 94 -4.36 0.91 -13.60
C SER A 94 -5.88 0.93 -13.45
N PRO A 95 -6.58 1.68 -14.32
CA PRO A 95 -6.04 2.59 -15.32
C PRO A 95 -5.30 3.77 -14.67
N ILE A 96 -4.37 4.41 -15.41
CA ILE A 96 -3.72 5.63 -14.94
C ILE A 96 -4.75 6.76 -14.84
N ALA A 97 -4.60 7.61 -13.82
CA ALA A 97 -5.52 8.72 -13.58
C ALA A 97 -5.33 9.86 -14.60
N TYR A 98 -4.08 10.13 -14.94
CA TYR A 98 -3.64 11.13 -15.93
C TYR A 98 -2.20 10.82 -16.35
N MET A 99 -1.66 11.54 -17.31
CA MET A 99 -0.28 11.39 -17.74
C MET A 99 0.42 12.76 -17.75
N ASP A 100 1.39 12.93 -16.90
CA ASP A 100 2.29 14.07 -16.92
C ASP A 100 3.48 13.78 -17.84
N HIS A 101 3.49 14.38 -19.03
CA HIS A 101 4.56 14.18 -20.01
C HIS A 101 5.92 14.69 -19.53
N THR A 102 5.99 15.56 -18.53
CA THR A 102 7.26 16.02 -17.97
C THR A 102 7.99 14.93 -17.17
N ALA A 103 7.25 13.91 -16.74
CA ALA A 103 7.80 12.76 -16.02
C ALA A 103 8.21 11.59 -16.94
N VAL A 104 7.99 11.70 -18.27
CA VAL A 104 8.20 10.62 -19.24
C VAL A 104 9.47 10.90 -20.06
N PHE A 105 10.24 9.84 -20.34
CA PHE A 105 11.43 9.90 -21.18
C PHE A 105 11.22 9.20 -22.51
N GLY A 106 11.85 9.70 -23.57
CA GLY A 106 11.78 9.13 -24.91
C GLY A 106 11.13 10.04 -25.93
N SER A 107 10.98 9.55 -27.16
CA SER A 107 10.32 10.29 -28.25
C SER A 107 8.81 10.15 -28.19
N CYS A 108 8.10 11.18 -28.65
CA CYS A 108 6.63 11.18 -28.70
C CYS A 108 6.07 9.95 -29.44
N GLY A 109 6.70 9.54 -30.51
CA GLY A 109 6.29 8.38 -31.32
C GLY A 109 6.43 7.02 -30.64
N THR A 110 7.13 6.94 -29.51
CA THR A 110 7.19 5.69 -28.73
C THR A 110 5.82 5.33 -28.16
N CYS A 111 5.05 6.32 -27.74
CA CYS A 111 3.71 6.15 -27.18
C CYS A 111 2.61 6.56 -28.18
N HIS A 112 2.79 7.68 -28.91
CA HIS A 112 1.87 8.17 -29.92
C HIS A 112 2.10 7.45 -31.25
N ASN A 113 1.84 6.15 -31.29
CA ASN A 113 2.06 5.27 -32.45
C ASN A 113 0.76 4.60 -32.95
N GLY A 114 -0.39 5.07 -32.46
CA GLY A 114 -1.70 4.52 -32.79
C GLY A 114 -2.08 3.22 -32.05
N SER A 115 -1.14 2.67 -31.27
CA SER A 115 -1.36 1.45 -30.47
C SER A 115 -1.45 1.75 -28.97
N LEU A 116 -0.47 2.49 -28.43
CA LEU A 116 -0.46 2.86 -27.02
C LEU A 116 -1.25 4.14 -26.77
N ALA A 117 -1.13 5.11 -27.64
CA ALA A 117 -1.93 6.32 -27.62
C ALA A 117 -2.36 6.71 -29.03
N THR A 118 -3.63 7.06 -29.19
CA THR A 118 -4.27 7.47 -30.44
C THR A 118 -4.40 8.99 -30.46
N GLY A 119 -3.35 9.72 -30.59
CA GLY A 119 -3.48 11.19 -30.60
C GLY A 119 -2.30 11.84 -31.24
#